data_60e92487270399f04dff67eb739bb42b
#
_entry.id   60e92487270399f04dff67eb739bb42b
#
_cell.length_a   1.000
_cell.length_b   1.000
_cell.length_c   1.000
_cell.angle_alpha   90.00
_cell.angle_beta   90.00
_cell.angle_gamma   90.00
#
_symmetry.space_group_name_H-M   'P 1'
#
loop_
_entity.id
_entity.type
_entity.pdbx_description
1 polymer ?
#
loop_
_entity_poly.entity_id
_entity_poly.type
_entity_poly.pdbx_seq_one_letter_code
_entity_poly.pdbx_strand_id
1 'polypeptide(L)'
;MTEASPEPDEETAPRRGRPRSTSSRELQLIALRLFNEHGFENATIEQIAAEAGISERTFFRYFASKASVLWTEFEAEVDMIRAELSSVPDDVPMMDAIRHAVVSANHYHAEDVPRMRMQMNLFATVPALSASAAEHYEAWERAISEFAGARLRQPADSLYPLAVGRATLAACRAAYDRWSVRANADLTVYLDVALAALAVGFDPGAVADISLELIPPGTPGQTGAIGPMRLCKTWRPRRGLPGE
;
A
#
# COMPACT_ATOMS: atom_id res chain seq x y z
N MET A 1 3.40 -51.29 -64.90
CA MET A 1 4.14 -50.15 -64.40
C MET A 1 3.08 -49.08 -64.14
N THR A 2 2.62 -49.01 -62.93
CA THR A 2 1.61 -48.01 -62.50
C THR A 2 2.26 -47.19 -61.39
N GLU A 3 2.51 -45.94 -61.72
CA GLU A 3 3.17 -44.95 -60.89
C GLU A 3 2.17 -44.42 -59.86
N ALA A 4 2.46 -44.56 -58.57
CA ALA A 4 1.66 -44.03 -57.48
C ALA A 4 2.14 -42.58 -57.22
N SER A 5 1.20 -41.61 -57.33
CA SER A 5 1.38 -40.22 -56.91
C SER A 5 1.39 -40.13 -55.36
N PRO A 6 2.23 -39.30 -54.78
CA PRO A 6 2.21 -39.05 -53.35
C PRO A 6 1.05 -38.11 -52.98
N GLU A 7 0.36 -38.44 -51.88
CA GLU A 7 -0.63 -37.60 -51.20
C GLU A 7 0.03 -36.33 -50.59
N PRO A 8 -0.65 -35.20 -50.55
CA PRO A 8 -0.13 -34.00 -49.95
C PRO A 8 -0.16 -34.05 -48.40
N ASP A 9 0.96 -33.65 -47.81
CA ASP A 9 1.14 -33.50 -46.38
C ASP A 9 0.06 -32.61 -45.75
N GLU A 10 -0.60 -33.15 -44.75
CA GLU A 10 -1.56 -32.49 -43.85
C GLU A 10 -0.79 -31.42 -43.02
N GLU A 11 -0.94 -30.16 -43.39
CA GLU A 11 -0.37 -29.01 -42.73
C GLU A 11 -0.92 -28.93 -41.28
N THR A 12 -0.11 -29.36 -40.33
CA THR A 12 -0.43 -29.38 -38.89
C THR A 12 -0.57 -27.92 -38.40
N ALA A 13 -1.80 -27.50 -38.17
CA ALA A 13 -2.10 -26.17 -37.59
C ALA A 13 -1.32 -25.96 -36.28
N PRO A 14 -0.74 -24.76 -36.03
CA PRO A 14 0.06 -24.51 -34.85
C PRO A 14 -0.78 -24.69 -33.58
N ARG A 15 -0.34 -25.58 -32.70
CA ARG A 15 -0.92 -25.79 -31.39
C ARG A 15 -0.95 -24.46 -30.65
N ARG A 16 -2.15 -23.94 -30.32
CA ARG A 16 -2.35 -22.78 -29.44
C ARG A 16 -1.53 -23.02 -28.16
N GLY A 17 -0.49 -22.24 -27.99
CA GLY A 17 0.35 -22.27 -26.80
C GLY A 17 -0.52 -22.13 -25.54
N ARG A 18 -0.10 -22.82 -24.47
CA ARG A 18 -0.72 -22.75 -23.14
C ARG A 18 -0.95 -21.26 -22.80
N PRO A 19 -2.18 -20.85 -22.42
CA PRO A 19 -2.46 -19.47 -22.05
C PRO A 19 -1.42 -18.99 -21.04
N ARG A 20 -0.82 -17.84 -21.23
CA ARG A 20 0.07 -17.21 -20.23
C ARG A 20 -0.70 -17.17 -18.93
N SER A 21 -0.11 -17.68 -17.86
CA SER A 21 -0.71 -17.58 -16.53
C SER A 21 -0.66 -16.11 -16.11
N THR A 22 -1.75 -15.39 -16.31
CA THR A 22 -1.92 -14.01 -15.84
C THR A 22 -1.79 -14.00 -14.32
N SER A 23 -1.01 -13.07 -13.79
CA SER A 23 -0.86 -12.86 -12.35
C SER A 23 -1.90 -11.86 -11.81
N SER A 24 -2.18 -11.90 -10.52
CA SER A 24 -3.05 -10.89 -9.88
C SER A 24 -2.50 -9.48 -10.06
N ARG A 25 -1.15 -9.30 -10.03
CA ARG A 25 -0.48 -8.03 -10.28
C ARG A 25 -0.71 -7.52 -11.71
N GLU A 26 -0.62 -8.38 -12.71
CA GLU A 26 -0.88 -8.01 -14.10
C GLU A 26 -2.33 -7.57 -14.30
N LEU A 27 -3.28 -8.29 -13.73
CA LEU A 27 -4.70 -7.90 -13.74
C LEU A 27 -4.94 -6.56 -13.05
N GLN A 28 -4.28 -6.32 -11.92
CA GLN A 28 -4.34 -5.06 -11.21
C GLN A 28 -3.82 -3.90 -12.06
N LEU A 29 -2.68 -4.06 -12.74
CA LEU A 29 -2.12 -3.03 -13.62
C LEU A 29 -3.05 -2.69 -14.78
N ILE A 30 -3.63 -3.72 -15.43
CA ILE A 30 -4.61 -3.53 -16.50
C ILE A 30 -5.84 -2.79 -15.97
N ALA A 31 -6.39 -3.23 -14.84
CA ALA A 31 -7.56 -2.61 -14.24
C ALA A 31 -7.32 -1.14 -13.87
N LEU A 32 -6.20 -0.83 -13.21
CA LEU A 32 -5.84 0.55 -12.84
C LEU A 32 -5.70 1.45 -14.06
N ARG A 33 -5.11 0.95 -15.15
CA ARG A 33 -5.00 1.70 -16.39
C ARG A 33 -6.39 1.98 -16.98
N LEU A 34 -7.24 0.99 -17.10
CA LEU A 34 -8.61 1.16 -17.61
C LEU A 34 -9.45 2.08 -16.72
N PHE A 35 -9.30 2.00 -15.40
CA PHE A 35 -9.97 2.92 -14.46
C PHE A 35 -9.51 4.37 -14.65
N ASN A 36 -8.25 4.58 -14.95
CA ASN A 36 -7.71 5.92 -15.20
C ASN A 36 -8.13 6.47 -16.58
N GLU A 37 -8.20 5.64 -17.61
CA GLU A 37 -8.53 6.02 -18.98
C GLU A 37 -10.04 6.25 -19.18
N HIS A 38 -10.88 5.39 -18.61
CA HIS A 38 -12.33 5.38 -18.83
C HIS A 38 -13.15 5.80 -17.61
N GLY A 39 -12.49 5.97 -16.46
CA GLY A 39 -13.14 6.12 -15.16
C GLY A 39 -13.54 4.79 -14.54
N PHE A 40 -13.58 4.76 -13.21
CA PHE A 40 -13.90 3.53 -12.47
C PHE A 40 -15.28 2.97 -12.82
N GLU A 41 -16.30 3.82 -12.95
CA GLU A 41 -17.68 3.37 -13.21
C GLU A 41 -17.81 2.73 -14.60
N ASN A 42 -17.17 3.30 -15.61
CA ASN A 42 -17.30 2.89 -17.01
C ASN A 42 -16.43 1.68 -17.40
N ALA A 43 -15.30 1.47 -16.71
CA ALA A 43 -14.47 0.30 -16.96
C ALA A 43 -15.16 -0.96 -16.44
N THR A 44 -15.25 -2.00 -17.29
CA THR A 44 -15.94 -3.25 -16.95
C THR A 44 -14.96 -4.39 -16.70
N ILE A 45 -15.43 -5.41 -15.95
CA ILE A 45 -14.64 -6.64 -15.73
C ILE A 45 -14.40 -7.37 -17.05
N GLU A 46 -15.37 -7.32 -17.97
CA GLU A 46 -15.24 -7.89 -19.31
C GLU A 46 -14.07 -7.27 -20.08
N GLN A 47 -13.93 -5.94 -20.04
CA GLN A 47 -12.81 -5.22 -20.67
C GLN A 47 -11.47 -5.62 -20.04
N ILE A 48 -11.40 -5.68 -18.70
CA ILE A 48 -10.19 -6.08 -17.97
C ILE A 48 -9.79 -7.52 -18.34
N ALA A 49 -10.76 -8.43 -18.36
CA ALA A 49 -10.53 -9.83 -18.67
C ALA A 49 -10.11 -10.01 -20.14
N ALA A 50 -10.78 -9.33 -21.07
CA ALA A 50 -10.45 -9.36 -22.50
C ALA A 50 -9.03 -8.90 -22.76
N GLU A 51 -8.61 -7.79 -22.15
CA GLU A 51 -7.26 -7.26 -22.31
C GLU A 51 -6.19 -8.16 -21.69
N ALA A 52 -6.50 -8.80 -20.56
CA ALA A 52 -5.64 -9.80 -19.95
C ALA A 52 -5.62 -11.15 -20.69
N GLY A 53 -6.45 -11.33 -21.72
CA GLY A 53 -6.58 -12.59 -22.45
C GLY A 53 -7.17 -13.72 -21.63
N ILE A 54 -8.02 -13.43 -20.66
CA ILE A 54 -8.69 -14.39 -19.77
C ILE A 54 -10.21 -14.27 -19.86
N SER A 55 -10.94 -15.22 -19.28
CA SER A 55 -12.39 -15.10 -19.10
C SER A 55 -12.73 -14.31 -17.82
N GLU A 56 -13.93 -13.70 -17.75
CA GLU A 56 -14.46 -13.11 -16.52
C GLU A 56 -14.49 -14.10 -15.34
N ARG A 57 -14.83 -15.38 -15.61
CA ARG A 57 -14.75 -16.45 -14.61
C ARG A 57 -13.32 -16.57 -14.05
N THR A 58 -12.30 -16.38 -14.88
CA THR A 58 -10.91 -16.42 -14.44
C THR A 58 -10.58 -15.17 -13.62
N PHE A 59 -11.09 -14.01 -13.98
CA PHE A 59 -10.97 -12.78 -13.19
C PHE A 59 -11.55 -12.98 -11.77
N PHE A 60 -12.77 -13.51 -11.67
CA PHE A 60 -13.43 -13.77 -10.38
C PHE A 60 -12.75 -14.84 -9.51
N ARG A 61 -11.80 -15.58 -10.06
CA ARG A 61 -10.94 -16.46 -9.27
C ARG A 61 -9.86 -15.68 -8.50
N TYR A 62 -9.46 -14.51 -9.02
CA TYR A 62 -8.47 -13.63 -8.40
C TYR A 62 -9.10 -12.57 -7.50
N PHE A 63 -10.23 -12.03 -7.91
CA PHE A 63 -10.86 -10.87 -7.29
C PHE A 63 -12.36 -11.05 -7.13
N ALA A 64 -12.88 -10.77 -5.94
CA ALA A 64 -14.31 -10.90 -5.64
C ALA A 64 -15.17 -9.85 -6.36
N SER A 65 -14.58 -8.70 -6.72
CA SER A 65 -15.28 -7.60 -7.38
C SER A 65 -14.29 -6.72 -8.16
N LYS A 66 -14.82 -5.78 -8.96
CA LYS A 66 -14.02 -4.75 -9.62
C LYS A 66 -13.22 -3.89 -8.62
N ALA A 67 -13.84 -3.54 -7.50
CA ALA A 67 -13.20 -2.74 -6.45
C ALA A 67 -12.11 -3.51 -5.70
N SER A 68 -12.26 -4.82 -5.50
CA SER A 68 -11.29 -5.62 -4.73
C SER A 68 -9.90 -5.71 -5.39
N VAL A 69 -9.81 -5.40 -6.69
CA VAL A 69 -8.53 -5.25 -7.39
C VAL A 69 -7.61 -4.22 -6.72
N LEU A 70 -8.21 -3.18 -6.13
CA LEU A 70 -7.50 -2.05 -5.53
C LEU A 70 -7.03 -2.33 -4.09
N TRP A 71 -7.54 -3.39 -3.45
CA TRP A 71 -7.31 -3.64 -2.03
C TRP A 71 -6.29 -4.74 -1.74
N THR A 72 -5.85 -5.49 -2.75
CA THR A 72 -4.96 -6.65 -2.58
C THR A 72 -3.64 -6.31 -1.89
N GLU A 73 -3.04 -5.18 -2.24
CA GLU A 73 -1.78 -4.73 -1.62
C GLU A 73 -2.00 -4.23 -0.20
N PHE A 74 -3.15 -3.63 0.07
CA PHE A 74 -3.51 -3.16 1.39
C PHE A 74 -3.67 -4.29 2.41
N GLU A 75 -4.26 -5.42 2.02
CA GLU A 75 -4.36 -6.61 2.86
C GLU A 75 -2.97 -7.17 3.19
N ALA A 76 -2.08 -7.24 2.21
CA ALA A 76 -0.69 -7.65 2.42
C ALA A 76 0.08 -6.68 3.33
N GLU A 77 -0.19 -5.37 3.23
CA GLU A 77 0.37 -4.35 4.14
C GLU A 77 -0.07 -4.60 5.58
N VAL A 78 -1.36 -4.88 5.81
CA VAL A 78 -1.88 -5.19 7.16
C VAL A 78 -1.17 -6.40 7.76
N ASP A 79 -0.95 -7.44 6.97
CA ASP A 79 -0.25 -8.65 7.43
C ASP A 79 1.23 -8.36 7.75
N MET A 80 1.90 -7.54 6.95
CA MET A 80 3.28 -7.10 7.24
C MET A 80 3.34 -6.29 8.53
N ILE A 81 2.43 -5.34 8.73
CA ILE A 81 2.36 -4.54 9.96
C ILE A 81 2.19 -5.45 11.19
N ARG A 82 1.28 -6.43 11.13
CA ARG A 82 1.09 -7.39 12.22
C ARG A 82 2.35 -8.19 12.52
N ALA A 83 3.02 -8.68 11.49
CA ALA A 83 4.25 -9.44 11.62
C ALA A 83 5.35 -8.60 12.29
N GLU A 84 5.56 -7.38 11.82
CA GLU A 84 6.54 -6.44 12.41
C GLU A 84 6.21 -6.16 13.88
N LEU A 85 4.98 -5.78 14.19
CA LEU A 85 4.55 -5.48 15.56
C LEU A 85 4.68 -6.67 16.50
N SER A 86 4.46 -7.89 16.01
CA SER A 86 4.59 -9.11 16.83
C SER A 86 6.04 -9.42 17.23
N SER A 87 7.01 -8.89 16.49
CA SER A 87 8.44 -9.11 16.72
C SER A 87 9.09 -8.02 17.59
N VAL A 88 8.38 -6.93 17.90
CA VAL A 88 8.94 -5.79 18.63
C VAL A 88 9.13 -6.10 20.11
N PRO A 89 10.34 -5.91 20.67
CA PRO A 89 10.60 -6.06 22.09
C PRO A 89 9.73 -5.15 22.98
N ASP A 90 9.44 -5.60 24.19
CA ASP A 90 8.54 -4.89 25.11
C ASP A 90 9.10 -3.54 25.61
N ASP A 91 10.40 -3.34 25.59
CA ASP A 91 11.08 -2.11 25.99
C ASP A 91 11.04 -1.00 24.93
N VAL A 92 10.63 -1.31 23.71
CA VAL A 92 10.44 -0.30 22.64
C VAL A 92 9.16 0.49 22.92
N PRO A 93 9.19 1.84 22.93
CA PRO A 93 8.01 2.65 23.09
C PRO A 93 6.91 2.32 22.05
N MET A 94 5.67 2.23 22.50
CA MET A 94 4.54 1.77 21.67
C MET A 94 4.41 2.54 20.35
N MET A 95 4.48 3.88 20.39
CA MET A 95 4.34 4.69 19.18
C MET A 95 5.55 4.59 18.25
N ASP A 96 6.75 4.36 18.78
CA ASP A 96 7.94 4.12 17.96
C ASP A 96 7.85 2.76 17.25
N ALA A 97 7.32 1.74 17.92
CA ALA A 97 7.05 0.44 17.32
C ALA A 97 6.03 0.53 16.18
N ILE A 98 4.90 1.22 16.42
CA ILE A 98 3.85 1.43 15.41
C ILE A 98 4.41 2.21 14.22
N ARG A 99 5.13 3.29 14.46
CA ARG A 99 5.77 4.10 13.43
C ARG A 99 6.72 3.27 12.57
N HIS A 100 7.59 2.48 13.21
CA HIS A 100 8.52 1.60 12.50
C HIS A 100 7.79 0.58 11.62
N ALA A 101 6.80 -0.12 12.16
CA ALA A 101 6.06 -1.14 11.44
C ALA A 101 5.32 -0.56 10.22
N VAL A 102 4.65 0.58 10.39
CA VAL A 102 3.95 1.24 9.28
C VAL A 102 4.91 1.73 8.20
N VAL A 103 6.01 2.37 8.59
CA VAL A 103 7.01 2.86 7.63
C VAL A 103 7.66 1.69 6.88
N SER A 104 7.99 0.59 7.58
CA SER A 104 8.58 -0.60 6.98
C SER A 104 7.64 -1.27 5.97
N ALA A 105 6.34 -1.37 6.28
CA ALA A 105 5.34 -1.96 5.38
C ALA A 105 5.08 -1.13 4.13
N ASN A 106 5.43 0.15 4.15
CA ASN A 106 5.18 1.11 3.07
C ASN A 106 6.43 1.46 2.24
N HIS A 107 7.42 0.57 2.22
CA HIS A 107 8.56 0.70 1.30
C HIS A 107 8.21 0.20 -0.09
N TYR A 108 8.08 1.12 -1.04
CA TYR A 108 7.77 0.82 -2.43
C TYR A 108 8.96 1.11 -3.34
N HIS A 109 9.08 0.34 -4.43
CA HIS A 109 10.04 0.64 -5.48
C HIS A 109 9.63 1.90 -6.25
N ALA A 110 10.61 2.68 -6.71
CA ALA A 110 10.35 3.91 -7.46
C ALA A 110 9.45 3.68 -8.71
N GLU A 111 9.53 2.51 -9.31
CA GLU A 111 8.69 2.08 -10.44
C GLU A 111 7.21 1.90 -10.08
N ASP A 112 6.88 1.63 -8.82
CA ASP A 112 5.51 1.46 -8.34
C ASP A 112 4.82 2.79 -7.98
N VAL A 113 5.59 3.86 -7.75
CA VAL A 113 5.08 5.17 -7.33
C VAL A 113 3.99 5.73 -8.26
N PRO A 114 4.12 5.71 -9.60
CA PRO A 114 3.08 6.22 -10.49
C PRO A 114 1.76 5.44 -10.34
N ARG A 115 1.85 4.11 -10.20
CA ARG A 115 0.71 3.22 -9.99
C ARG A 115 0.01 3.53 -8.67
N MET A 116 0.75 3.66 -7.58
CA MET A 116 0.19 3.98 -6.27
C MET A 116 -0.51 5.33 -6.26
N ARG A 117 0.08 6.35 -6.88
CA ARG A 117 -0.56 7.67 -6.98
C ARG A 117 -1.87 7.61 -7.76
N MET A 118 -1.92 6.83 -8.82
CA MET A 118 -3.15 6.59 -9.58
C MET A 118 -4.21 5.92 -8.72
N GLN A 119 -3.84 4.90 -7.94
CA GLN A 119 -4.72 4.21 -7.00
C GLN A 119 -5.24 5.14 -5.91
N MET A 120 -4.38 5.95 -5.29
CA MET A 120 -4.78 6.92 -4.27
C MET A 120 -5.73 7.99 -4.84
N ASN A 121 -5.50 8.43 -6.07
CA ASN A 121 -6.41 9.35 -6.74
C ASN A 121 -7.81 8.74 -6.94
N LEU A 122 -7.90 7.47 -7.28
CA LEU A 122 -9.18 6.75 -7.40
C LEU A 122 -9.92 6.70 -6.06
N PHE A 123 -9.23 6.39 -4.95
CA PHE A 123 -9.82 6.41 -3.61
C PHE A 123 -10.33 7.80 -3.20
N ALA A 124 -9.61 8.86 -3.60
CA ALA A 124 -9.99 10.23 -3.27
C ALA A 124 -11.18 10.74 -4.11
N THR A 125 -11.34 10.27 -5.35
CA THR A 125 -12.28 10.85 -6.32
C THR A 125 -13.51 9.99 -6.59
N VAL A 126 -13.49 8.68 -6.26
CA VAL A 126 -14.59 7.75 -6.55
C VAL A 126 -15.35 7.41 -5.26
N PRO A 127 -16.59 7.93 -5.06
CA PRO A 127 -17.35 7.71 -3.82
C PRO A 127 -17.61 6.23 -3.50
N ALA A 128 -17.84 5.40 -4.53
CA ALA A 128 -18.06 3.96 -4.35
C ALA A 128 -16.84 3.26 -3.75
N LEU A 129 -15.63 3.69 -4.10
CA LEU A 129 -14.39 3.16 -3.52
C LEU A 129 -14.19 3.64 -2.08
N SER A 130 -14.51 4.90 -1.79
CA SER A 130 -14.48 5.41 -0.42
C SER A 130 -15.44 4.65 0.51
N ALA A 131 -16.61 4.25 0.01
CA ALA A 131 -17.56 3.44 0.77
C ALA A 131 -17.05 2.01 1.03
N SER A 132 -16.37 1.39 0.04
CA SER A 132 -15.76 0.05 0.21
C SER A 132 -14.53 0.06 1.12
N ALA A 133 -13.92 1.21 1.35
CA ALA A 133 -12.72 1.35 2.16
C ALA A 133 -12.93 1.03 3.65
N ALA A 134 -14.16 1.18 4.16
CA ALA A 134 -14.43 1.07 5.59
C ALA A 134 -14.00 -0.27 6.19
N GLU A 135 -14.30 -1.38 5.50
CA GLU A 135 -13.95 -2.73 5.95
C GLU A 135 -12.42 -2.94 6.00
N HIS A 136 -11.73 -2.48 4.97
CA HIS A 136 -10.26 -2.59 4.89
C HIS A 136 -9.58 -1.71 5.96
N TYR A 137 -10.08 -0.49 6.16
CA TYR A 137 -9.58 0.40 7.21
C TYR A 137 -9.83 -0.16 8.60
N GLU A 138 -10.98 -0.80 8.84
CA GLU A 138 -11.25 -1.47 10.12
C GLU A 138 -10.26 -2.60 10.41
N ALA A 139 -9.89 -3.40 9.40
CA ALA A 139 -8.90 -4.45 9.55
C ALA A 139 -7.51 -3.89 9.91
N TRP A 140 -7.14 -2.76 9.30
CA TRP A 140 -5.89 -2.05 9.58
C TRP A 140 -5.89 -1.43 10.99
N GLU A 141 -6.95 -0.70 11.36
CA GLU A 141 -7.13 -0.14 12.71
C GLU A 141 -7.06 -1.23 13.78
N ARG A 142 -7.69 -2.36 13.52
CA ARG A 142 -7.70 -3.51 14.42
C ARG A 142 -6.29 -4.06 14.66
N ALA A 143 -5.45 -4.15 13.63
CA ALA A 143 -4.06 -4.60 13.77
C ALA A 143 -3.27 -3.73 14.76
N ILE A 144 -3.42 -2.41 14.66
CA ILE A 144 -2.78 -1.46 15.59
C ILE A 144 -3.43 -1.51 16.99
N SER A 145 -4.76 -1.60 17.05
CA SER A 145 -5.48 -1.65 18.34
C SER A 145 -5.17 -2.93 19.13
N GLU A 146 -4.99 -4.06 18.45
CA GLU A 146 -4.56 -5.34 19.06
C GLU A 146 -3.18 -5.19 19.70
N PHE A 147 -2.22 -4.63 19.00
CA PHE A 147 -0.89 -4.35 19.53
C PHE A 147 -0.94 -3.36 20.69
N ALA A 148 -1.66 -2.25 20.55
CA ALA A 148 -1.81 -1.26 21.62
C ALA A 148 -2.49 -1.87 22.86
N GLY A 149 -3.51 -2.70 22.65
CA GLY A 149 -4.20 -3.42 23.73
C GLY A 149 -3.25 -4.33 24.51
N ALA A 150 -2.41 -5.09 23.82
CA ALA A 150 -1.41 -5.94 24.45
C ALA A 150 -0.43 -5.10 25.32
N ARG A 151 0.09 -3.99 24.77
CA ARG A 151 1.01 -3.07 25.48
C ARG A 151 0.37 -2.39 26.68
N LEU A 152 -0.90 -2.01 26.59
CA LEU A 152 -1.66 -1.35 27.66
C LEU A 152 -2.32 -2.34 28.63
N ARG A 153 -2.26 -3.65 28.35
CA ARG A 153 -2.98 -4.71 29.08
C ARG A 153 -4.48 -4.45 29.14
N GLN A 154 -5.06 -4.05 28.01
CA GLN A 154 -6.47 -3.76 27.83
C GLN A 154 -7.02 -4.52 26.63
N PRO A 155 -8.33 -4.83 26.59
CA PRO A 155 -8.96 -5.33 25.36
C PRO A 155 -8.74 -4.37 24.20
N ALA A 156 -8.54 -4.92 22.99
CA ALA A 156 -8.27 -4.13 21.78
C ALA A 156 -9.41 -3.15 21.42
N ASP A 157 -10.64 -3.48 21.82
CA ASP A 157 -11.87 -2.68 21.63
C ASP A 157 -12.13 -1.65 22.74
N SER A 158 -11.26 -1.56 23.75
CA SER A 158 -11.37 -0.51 24.75
C SER A 158 -10.89 0.85 24.22
N LEU A 159 -11.28 1.93 24.93
CA LEU A 159 -11.15 3.30 24.46
C LEU A 159 -9.73 3.65 23.96
N TYR A 160 -8.70 3.36 24.75
CA TYR A 160 -7.34 3.78 24.42
C TYR A 160 -6.74 3.01 23.23
N PRO A 161 -6.77 1.65 23.18
CA PRO A 161 -6.33 0.90 22.01
C PRO A 161 -7.05 1.31 20.73
N LEU A 162 -8.40 1.47 20.78
CA LEU A 162 -9.19 1.94 19.66
C LEU A 162 -8.77 3.35 19.20
N ALA A 163 -8.54 4.27 20.14
CA ALA A 163 -8.09 5.62 19.82
C ALA A 163 -6.71 5.62 19.15
N VAL A 164 -5.79 4.77 19.62
CA VAL A 164 -4.47 4.61 18.99
C VAL A 164 -4.61 4.11 17.55
N GLY A 165 -5.39 3.06 17.30
CA GLY A 165 -5.61 2.51 15.97
C GLY A 165 -6.17 3.55 14.99
N ARG A 166 -7.27 4.22 15.39
CA ARG A 166 -7.95 5.23 14.58
C ARG A 166 -7.10 6.47 14.33
N ALA A 167 -6.43 6.99 15.35
CA ALA A 167 -5.56 8.16 15.21
C ALA A 167 -4.36 7.87 14.30
N THR A 168 -3.79 6.66 14.41
CA THR A 168 -2.69 6.21 13.54
C THR A 168 -3.13 6.14 12.08
N LEU A 169 -4.29 5.51 11.79
CA LEU A 169 -4.83 5.49 10.43
C LEU A 169 -5.12 6.89 9.88
N ALA A 170 -5.69 7.78 10.70
CA ALA A 170 -5.96 9.15 10.29
C ALA A 170 -4.67 9.91 9.93
N ALA A 171 -3.60 9.75 10.71
CA ALA A 171 -2.29 10.32 10.41
C ALA A 171 -1.69 9.76 9.11
N CYS A 172 -1.78 8.45 8.89
CA CYS A 172 -1.34 7.82 7.63
C CYS A 172 -2.13 8.34 6.43
N ARG A 173 -3.44 8.45 6.52
CA ARG A 173 -4.27 9.00 5.45
C ARG A 173 -3.88 10.43 5.10
N ALA A 174 -3.64 11.29 6.08
CA ALA A 174 -3.15 12.64 5.84
C ALA A 174 -1.78 12.66 5.11
N ALA A 175 -0.90 11.72 5.46
CA ALA A 175 0.38 11.53 4.78
C ALA A 175 0.18 11.12 3.31
N TYR A 176 -0.67 10.14 3.04
CA TYR A 176 -1.01 9.70 1.68
C TYR A 176 -1.64 10.82 0.85
N ASP A 177 -2.63 11.54 1.40
CA ASP A 177 -3.30 12.66 0.73
C ASP A 177 -2.27 13.73 0.33
N ARG A 178 -1.37 14.06 1.24
CA ARG A 178 -0.35 15.07 0.98
C ARG A 178 0.67 14.61 -0.06
N TRP A 179 1.15 13.37 0.06
CA TRP A 179 2.11 12.78 -0.85
C TRP A 179 1.54 12.63 -2.27
N SER A 180 0.28 12.20 -2.42
CA SER A 180 -0.35 12.01 -3.73
C SER A 180 -0.38 13.29 -4.57
N VAL A 181 -0.53 14.45 -3.92
CA VAL A 181 -0.59 15.77 -4.58
C VAL A 181 0.81 16.33 -4.88
N ARG A 182 1.79 16.15 -3.99
CA ARG A 182 3.09 16.84 -4.10
C ARG A 182 4.27 15.94 -4.38
N ALA A 183 4.28 14.69 -3.93
CA ALA A 183 5.28 13.64 -4.14
C ALA A 183 6.72 14.14 -4.43
N ASN A 184 7.21 15.06 -3.63
CA ASN A 184 8.56 15.61 -3.70
C ASN A 184 9.57 14.83 -2.83
N ALA A 185 9.08 13.84 -2.09
CA ALA A 185 9.86 12.89 -1.30
C ALA A 185 9.19 11.50 -1.36
N ASP A 186 9.86 10.49 -0.83
CA ASP A 186 9.30 9.15 -0.65
C ASP A 186 8.10 9.19 0.31
N LEU A 187 7.11 8.32 0.07
CA LEU A 187 5.92 8.19 0.94
C LEU A 187 6.30 7.95 2.40
N THR A 188 7.32 7.13 2.63
CA THR A 188 7.80 6.79 3.97
C THR A 188 8.21 8.01 4.78
N VAL A 189 8.72 9.06 4.14
CA VAL A 189 9.03 10.35 4.80
C VAL A 189 7.77 11.02 5.31
N TYR A 190 6.71 11.04 4.52
CA TYR A 190 5.43 11.63 4.93
C TYR A 190 4.78 10.85 6.07
N LEU A 191 4.80 9.51 5.99
CA LEU A 191 4.30 8.64 7.05
C LEU A 191 5.09 8.82 8.34
N ASP A 192 6.41 8.84 8.24
CA ASP A 192 7.32 9.02 9.38
C ASP A 192 7.06 10.33 10.11
N VAL A 193 6.96 11.45 9.39
CA VAL A 193 6.69 12.78 9.94
C VAL A 193 5.30 12.83 10.59
N ALA A 194 4.27 12.30 9.92
CA ALA A 194 2.91 12.32 10.46
C ALA A 194 2.77 11.51 11.75
N LEU A 195 3.38 10.31 11.79
CA LEU A 195 3.36 9.45 12.96
C LEU A 195 4.23 9.96 14.11
N ALA A 196 5.37 10.60 13.79
CA ALA A 196 6.19 11.27 14.80
C ALA A 196 5.43 12.44 15.44
N ALA A 197 4.71 13.24 14.66
CA ALA A 197 3.86 14.32 15.17
C ALA A 197 2.72 13.78 16.04
N LEU A 198 2.08 12.68 15.64
CA LEU A 198 1.06 12.01 16.44
C LEU A 198 1.63 11.54 17.78
N ALA A 199 2.83 10.97 17.80
CA ALA A 199 3.47 10.44 18.99
C ALA A 199 3.72 11.49 20.08
N VAL A 200 3.91 12.76 19.67
CA VAL A 200 4.09 13.92 20.60
C VAL A 200 2.79 14.72 20.78
N GLY A 201 1.65 14.19 20.36
CA GLY A 201 0.34 14.83 20.53
C GLY A 201 0.13 16.10 19.72
N PHE A 202 0.87 16.28 18.62
CA PHE A 202 0.87 17.50 17.79
C PHE A 202 1.22 18.77 18.58
N ASP A 203 1.95 18.65 19.70
CA ASP A 203 2.44 19.80 20.45
C ASP A 203 3.31 20.71 19.55
N PRO A 204 3.02 22.01 19.41
CA PRO A 204 3.74 22.90 18.48
C PRO A 204 5.24 23.01 18.77
N GLY A 205 5.67 22.95 20.04
CA GLY A 205 7.08 22.98 20.42
C GLY A 205 7.80 21.68 20.02
N ALA A 206 7.16 20.54 20.25
CA ALA A 206 7.74 19.25 19.89
C ALA A 206 7.71 18.97 18.37
N VAL A 207 6.67 19.47 17.65
CA VAL A 207 6.56 19.33 16.18
C VAL A 207 7.57 20.22 15.46
N ALA A 208 7.97 21.35 16.01
CA ALA A 208 9.01 22.21 15.41
C ALA A 208 10.37 21.49 15.31
N ASP A 209 10.65 20.55 16.22
CA ASP A 209 11.86 19.70 16.19
C ASP A 209 11.74 18.54 15.20
N ILE A 210 10.53 18.21 14.75
CA ILE A 210 10.27 17.24 13.68
C ILE A 210 10.44 17.99 12.36
N SER A 211 11.69 18.17 11.92
CA SER A 211 12.03 19.02 10.78
C SER A 211 11.23 18.73 9.53
N LEU A 212 10.28 19.60 9.20
CA LEU A 212 9.70 19.74 7.86
C LEU A 212 10.76 20.14 6.79
N GLU A 213 11.99 20.41 7.20
CA GLU A 213 13.14 20.64 6.32
C GLU A 213 13.51 19.46 5.43
N LEU A 214 12.98 18.25 5.72
CA LEU A 214 13.22 17.06 4.94
C LEU A 214 12.47 17.01 3.59
N ILE A 215 11.62 18.01 3.31
CA ILE A 215 10.94 18.11 2.03
C ILE A 215 11.48 19.33 1.28
N PRO A 216 12.61 19.21 0.57
CA PRO A 216 13.11 20.35 -0.23
C PRO A 216 12.05 20.76 -1.24
N PRO A 217 11.90 22.07 -1.53
CA PRO A 217 11.02 22.54 -2.58
C PRO A 217 11.48 21.90 -3.89
N GLY A 218 10.61 21.02 -4.46
CA GLY A 218 10.95 20.22 -5.62
C GLY A 218 11.37 21.08 -6.80
N THR A 219 12.56 20.85 -7.30
CA THR A 219 12.94 21.25 -8.65
C THR A 219 12.28 20.26 -9.62
N PRO A 220 11.41 20.72 -10.54
CA PRO A 220 10.80 19.81 -11.52
C PRO A 220 11.91 19.24 -12.42
N GLY A 221 12.13 17.94 -12.38
CA GLY A 221 12.90 17.26 -13.42
C GLY A 221 14.14 16.45 -13.05
N GLN A 222 14.44 16.20 -11.80
CA GLN A 222 15.52 15.26 -11.45
C GLN A 222 14.97 13.98 -10.81
N THR A 223 14.73 12.99 -11.68
CA THR A 223 14.62 11.58 -11.28
C THR A 223 16.02 11.08 -10.95
N GLY A 224 16.52 11.45 -9.77
CA GLY A 224 17.76 10.93 -9.24
C GLY A 224 17.52 9.53 -8.67
N ALA A 225 18.30 8.55 -9.14
CA ALA A 225 18.37 7.23 -8.55
C ALA A 225 18.65 7.36 -7.04
N ILE A 226 17.67 7.01 -6.22
CA ILE A 226 17.83 6.96 -4.76
C ILE A 226 18.68 5.72 -4.47
N GLY A 227 19.94 5.98 -4.11
CA GLY A 227 20.82 4.94 -3.57
C GLY A 227 20.21 4.33 -2.29
N PRO A 228 20.64 3.13 -1.88
CA PRO A 228 20.06 2.45 -0.74
C PRO A 228 20.12 3.36 0.49
N MET A 229 18.95 3.71 0.97
CA MET A 229 18.75 4.55 2.15
C MET A 229 19.46 3.83 3.33
N ARG A 230 20.51 4.44 3.82
CA ARG A 230 21.19 3.94 5.01
C ARG A 230 20.17 4.00 6.13
N LEU A 231 19.69 2.83 6.57
CA LEU A 231 19.00 2.66 7.83
C LEU A 231 19.70 3.54 8.87
N CYS A 232 19.00 4.49 9.42
CA CYS A 232 19.51 5.33 10.49
C CYS A 232 19.87 4.43 11.68
N LYS A 233 21.13 4.02 11.76
CA LYS A 233 21.70 3.17 12.84
C LYS A 233 21.87 3.95 14.14
N THR A 234 21.07 4.95 14.39
CA THR A 234 21.15 5.70 15.65
C THR A 234 19.80 5.75 16.34
N TRP A 235 19.27 4.55 16.63
CA TRP A 235 18.40 4.47 17.79
C TRP A 235 19.26 4.70 19.04
N ARG A 236 19.19 5.90 19.61
CA ARG A 236 19.71 6.18 20.97
C ARG A 236 18.49 6.33 21.88
N PRO A 237 18.37 5.49 22.93
CA PRO A 237 17.35 5.72 23.94
C PRO A 237 17.57 7.11 24.55
N ARG A 238 16.51 7.94 24.58
CA ARG A 238 16.55 9.17 25.37
C ARG A 238 16.88 8.77 26.82
N ARG A 239 17.99 9.24 27.35
CA ARG A 239 18.31 9.13 28.78
C ARG A 239 17.19 9.81 29.56
N GLY A 240 16.71 9.12 30.59
CA GLY A 240 15.65 9.60 31.46
C GLY A 240 15.89 11.03 31.94
N LEU A 241 14.80 11.76 32.09
CA LEU A 241 14.76 13.02 32.80
C LEU A 241 15.30 12.80 34.21
N PRO A 242 16.19 13.67 34.75
CA PRO A 242 16.57 13.60 36.16
C PRO A 242 15.34 13.93 36.99
N GLY A 243 15.09 13.11 38.01
CA GLY A 243 13.99 13.30 38.94
C GLY A 243 14.15 14.60 39.75
N GLU A 244 13.05 15.19 40.03
CA GLU A 244 12.70 15.84 41.30
C GLU A 244 11.29 15.40 41.73
#